data_f60e6e7531e3e9fcbdd7300694243da6
#
_entry.id   f60e6e7531e3e9fcbdd7300694243da6
#
_cell.length_a   1.000
_cell.length_b   1.000
_cell.length_c   1.000
_cell.angle_alpha   90.00
_cell.angle_beta   90.00
_cell.angle_gamma   90.00
#
_symmetry.space_group_name_H-M   'P 1'
#
loop_
_entity.id
_entity.type
_entity.pdbx_description
1 polymer ?
#
loop_
_entity_poly.entity_id
_entity_poly.type
_entity_poly.pdbx_seq_one_letter_code
_entity_poly.pdbx_strand_id
1 'polypeptide(L)'
;PSVPDGVAQRIIDLSIQIMLEELGPNLWEYQLERCVDYGHTFSKLLEMVPGVDIMHGEAVNIDGFFCCLLSYLRGFITMDTVNRVFRCMQLLQLPTTSSHLQSKLAWQSCIDAVEHRHGAQRIPLITEVGESVCVSDITPDELDRAIELLQTFDHIMSGE
;
A
#
# COMPACT_ATOMS: atom_id res chain seq x y z
N PRO A 1 -16.27 -11.48 12.35
CA PRO A 1 -17.62 -11.30 11.81
C PRO A 1 -17.65 -11.83 10.37
N SER A 2 -18.60 -12.73 10.06
CA SER A 2 -18.77 -13.24 8.70
C SER A 2 -19.31 -12.12 7.80
N VAL A 3 -18.61 -11.87 6.69
CA VAL A 3 -19.12 -10.99 5.63
C VAL A 3 -20.34 -11.68 4.99
N PRO A 4 -21.48 -11.01 4.81
CA PRO A 4 -22.61 -11.60 4.12
C PRO A 4 -22.22 -12.07 2.70
N ASP A 5 -22.66 -13.25 2.29
CA ASP A 5 -22.23 -13.89 1.02
C ASP A 5 -22.39 -12.97 -0.20
N GLY A 6 -23.48 -12.23 -0.30
CA GLY A 6 -23.71 -11.30 -1.41
C GLY A 6 -22.75 -10.10 -1.43
N VAL A 7 -22.25 -9.66 -0.26
CA VAL A 7 -21.25 -8.57 -0.17
C VAL A 7 -19.87 -9.09 -0.57
N ALA A 8 -19.49 -10.28 -0.09
CA ALA A 8 -18.22 -10.91 -0.46
C ALA A 8 -18.13 -11.12 -1.98
N GLN A 9 -19.18 -11.68 -2.59
CA GLN A 9 -19.26 -11.88 -4.03
C GLN A 9 -19.09 -10.56 -4.79
N ARG A 10 -19.81 -9.50 -4.36
CA ARG A 10 -19.73 -8.19 -5.00
C ARG A 10 -18.32 -7.57 -4.90
N ILE A 11 -17.62 -7.74 -3.78
CA ILE A 11 -16.23 -7.28 -3.64
C ILE A 11 -15.33 -7.99 -4.66
N ILE A 12 -15.46 -9.31 -4.78
CA ILE A 12 -14.68 -10.11 -5.74
C ILE A 12 -14.97 -9.67 -7.16
N ASP A 13 -16.24 -9.57 -7.54
CA ASP A 13 -16.66 -9.18 -8.89
C ASP A 13 -16.14 -7.79 -9.28
N LEU A 14 -16.26 -6.81 -8.36
CA LEU A 14 -15.75 -5.47 -8.58
C LEU A 14 -14.22 -5.44 -8.68
N SER A 15 -13.52 -6.22 -7.85
CA SER A 15 -12.05 -6.31 -7.90
C SER A 15 -11.56 -6.87 -9.23
N ILE A 16 -12.22 -7.91 -9.74
CA ILE A 16 -11.92 -8.50 -11.05
C ILE A 16 -12.22 -7.50 -12.16
N GLN A 17 -13.38 -6.85 -12.11
CA GLN A 17 -13.79 -5.88 -13.13
C GLN A 17 -12.81 -4.71 -13.21
N ILE A 18 -12.46 -4.07 -12.08
CA ILE A 18 -11.52 -2.96 -12.02
C ILE A 18 -10.15 -3.39 -12.55
N MET A 19 -9.67 -4.57 -12.14
CA MET A 19 -8.40 -5.10 -12.64
C MET A 19 -8.41 -5.27 -14.17
N LEU A 20 -9.50 -5.76 -14.75
CA LEU A 20 -9.64 -5.93 -16.20
C LEU A 20 -9.74 -4.58 -16.93
N GLU A 21 -10.43 -3.60 -16.35
CA GLU A 21 -10.54 -2.24 -16.89
C GLU A 21 -9.18 -1.54 -16.94
N GLU A 22 -8.36 -1.71 -15.91
CA GLU A 22 -7.03 -1.10 -15.80
C GLU A 22 -5.97 -1.82 -16.66
N LEU A 23 -5.92 -3.14 -16.62
CA LEU A 23 -4.89 -3.91 -17.30
C LEU A 23 -5.25 -4.21 -18.76
N GLY A 24 -6.53 -4.31 -19.11
CA GLY A 24 -6.97 -4.65 -20.46
C GLY A 24 -6.40 -3.74 -21.54
N PRO A 25 -6.46 -2.40 -21.39
CA PRO A 25 -5.85 -1.46 -22.35
C PRO A 25 -4.32 -1.48 -22.36
N ASN A 26 -3.69 -2.01 -21.30
CA ASN A 26 -2.24 -1.97 -21.09
C ASN A 26 -1.63 -3.36 -20.89
N LEU A 27 -2.14 -4.38 -21.57
CA LEU A 27 -1.74 -5.79 -21.44
C LEU A 27 -0.23 -6.02 -21.66
N TRP A 28 0.41 -5.17 -22.46
CA TRP A 28 1.85 -5.25 -22.76
C TRP A 28 2.70 -4.34 -21.90
N GLU A 29 2.09 -3.73 -20.87
CA GLU A 29 2.77 -2.88 -19.89
C GLU A 29 3.59 -1.72 -20.51
N TYR A 30 3.07 -1.11 -21.58
CA TYR A 30 3.69 0.08 -22.17
C TYR A 30 3.65 1.29 -21.24
N GLN A 31 2.59 1.38 -20.41
CA GLN A 31 2.46 2.37 -19.34
C GLN A 31 2.79 1.71 -18.01
N LEU A 32 3.80 2.27 -17.30
CA LEU A 32 4.23 1.79 -15.99
C LEU A 32 3.68 2.62 -14.81
N GLU A 33 2.92 3.66 -15.10
CA GLU A 33 2.15 4.41 -14.10
C GLU A 33 0.76 3.78 -13.99
N ARG A 34 0.62 2.83 -13.07
CA ARG A 34 -0.57 2.01 -12.93
C ARG A 34 -1.09 2.09 -11.51
N CYS A 35 -2.38 2.42 -11.32
CA CYS A 35 -3.00 2.44 -10.00
C CYS A 35 -3.07 1.05 -9.36
N VAL A 36 -3.10 -0.02 -10.17
CA VAL A 36 -3.07 -1.42 -9.69
C VAL A 36 -1.77 -1.80 -8.98
N ASP A 37 -0.70 -1.02 -9.13
CA ASP A 37 0.55 -1.20 -8.39
C ASP A 37 0.49 -0.62 -6.97
N TYR A 38 -0.65 -0.05 -6.55
CA TYR A 38 -0.85 0.39 -5.17
C TYR A 38 -0.70 -0.79 -4.20
N GLY A 39 0.11 -0.61 -3.18
CA GLY A 39 0.44 -1.69 -2.25
C GLY A 39 1.46 -2.72 -2.76
N HIS A 40 2.11 -2.49 -3.92
CA HIS A 40 3.07 -3.41 -4.53
C HIS A 40 4.47 -2.81 -4.71
N THR A 41 4.84 -1.85 -3.88
CA THR A 41 6.19 -1.26 -3.87
C THR A 41 7.04 -1.83 -2.73
N PHE A 42 6.52 -1.83 -1.52
CA PHE A 42 7.21 -2.25 -0.30
C PHE A 42 6.91 -3.71 0.07
N SER A 43 5.75 -4.22 -0.29
CA SER A 43 5.27 -5.58 0.02
C SER A 43 6.22 -6.66 -0.48
N LYS A 44 6.77 -6.52 -1.69
CA LYS A 44 7.67 -7.50 -2.30
C LYS A 44 8.88 -7.83 -1.41
N LEU A 45 9.58 -6.81 -0.91
CA LEU A 45 10.73 -7.03 -0.03
C LEU A 45 10.31 -7.47 1.37
N LEU A 46 9.13 -7.04 1.83
CA LEU A 46 8.57 -7.47 3.11
C LEU A 46 8.29 -8.99 3.12
N GLU A 47 7.75 -9.52 2.03
CA GLU A 47 7.51 -10.96 1.84
C GLU A 47 8.82 -11.77 1.76
N MET A 48 9.92 -11.16 1.33
CA MET A 48 11.23 -11.80 1.19
C MET A 48 12.06 -11.79 2.48
N VAL A 49 11.59 -11.18 3.57
CA VAL A 49 12.33 -11.16 4.84
C VAL A 49 12.42 -12.58 5.42
N PRO A 50 13.62 -13.12 5.67
CA PRO A 50 13.78 -14.47 6.20
C PRO A 50 13.07 -14.65 7.54
N GLY A 51 12.27 -15.71 7.66
CA GLY A 51 11.55 -16.05 8.89
C GLY A 51 10.25 -15.27 9.11
N VAL A 52 9.84 -14.45 8.19
CA VAL A 52 8.52 -13.80 8.18
C VAL A 52 7.54 -14.71 7.45
N ASP A 53 6.51 -15.15 8.16
CA ASP A 53 5.39 -15.89 7.59
C ASP A 53 4.23 -14.92 7.39
N ILE A 54 4.21 -14.26 6.24
CA ILE A 54 3.20 -13.28 5.85
C ILE A 54 2.63 -13.67 4.48
N MET A 55 1.32 -13.68 4.37
CA MET A 55 0.66 -13.91 3.08
C MET A 55 0.78 -12.67 2.18
N HIS A 56 0.83 -12.89 0.87
CA HIS A 56 0.92 -11.81 -0.11
C HIS A 56 -0.12 -10.70 0.10
N GLY A 57 -1.39 -11.06 0.28
CA GLY A 57 -2.45 -10.07 0.52
C GLY A 57 -2.26 -9.27 1.82
N GLU A 58 -1.65 -9.87 2.83
CA GLU A 58 -1.31 -9.17 4.09
C GLU A 58 -0.17 -8.18 3.87
N ALA A 59 0.87 -8.59 3.16
CA ALA A 59 1.99 -7.69 2.81
C ALA A 59 1.52 -6.52 1.95
N VAL A 60 0.66 -6.78 0.95
CA VAL A 60 0.04 -5.76 0.09
C VAL A 60 -0.82 -4.79 0.91
N ASN A 61 -1.55 -5.30 1.92
CA ASN A 61 -2.37 -4.43 2.78
C ASN A 61 -1.51 -3.51 3.66
N ILE A 62 -0.40 -4.02 4.23
CA ILE A 62 0.57 -3.22 5.00
C ILE A 62 1.20 -2.15 4.10
N ASP A 63 1.64 -2.51 2.89
CA ASP A 63 2.19 -1.59 1.90
C ASP A 63 1.16 -0.51 1.52
N GLY A 64 -0.09 -0.92 1.22
CA GLY A 64 -1.17 0.01 0.90
C GLY A 64 -1.45 1.01 2.03
N PHE A 65 -1.43 0.56 3.28
CA PHE A 65 -1.56 1.47 4.42
C PHE A 65 -0.35 2.40 4.57
N PHE A 66 0.86 1.89 4.34
CA PHE A 66 2.08 2.71 4.34
C PHE A 66 2.05 3.78 3.24
N CYS A 67 1.61 3.43 2.02
CA CYS A 67 1.36 4.40 0.94
C CYS A 67 0.30 5.45 1.32
N CYS A 68 -0.73 5.06 2.10
CA CYS A 68 -1.72 5.98 2.64
C CYS A 68 -1.08 6.99 3.60
N LEU A 69 -0.15 6.57 4.46
CA LEU A 69 0.61 7.48 5.35
C LEU A 69 1.53 8.43 4.56
N LEU A 70 2.19 7.95 3.52
CA LEU A 70 2.96 8.81 2.61
C LEU A 70 2.08 9.85 1.92
N SER A 71 0.88 9.46 1.47
CA SER A 71 -0.11 10.39 0.92
C SER A 71 -0.50 11.49 1.91
N TYR A 72 -0.69 11.13 3.17
CA TYR A 72 -0.98 12.09 4.24
C TYR A 72 0.20 13.05 4.48
N LEU A 73 1.42 12.54 4.58
CA LEU A 73 2.62 13.36 4.80
C LEU A 73 2.87 14.36 3.67
N ARG A 74 2.44 14.03 2.46
CA ARG A 74 2.46 14.92 1.29
C ARG A 74 1.29 15.90 1.23
N GLY A 75 0.33 15.78 2.15
CA GLY A 75 -0.86 16.64 2.18
C GLY A 75 -1.88 16.30 1.08
N PHE A 76 -1.78 15.14 0.44
CA PHE A 76 -2.75 14.70 -0.57
C PHE A 76 -4.07 14.33 0.09
N ILE A 77 -4.03 13.70 1.27
CA ILE A 77 -5.20 13.31 2.04
C ILE A 77 -5.13 13.82 3.48
N THR A 78 -6.25 13.80 4.16
CA THR A 78 -6.34 14.21 5.57
C THR A 78 -6.13 13.03 6.52
N MET A 79 -5.79 13.32 7.78
CA MET A 79 -5.72 12.31 8.84
C MET A 79 -7.08 11.62 9.06
N ASP A 80 -8.20 12.28 8.80
CA ASP A 80 -9.52 11.66 8.86
C ASP A 80 -9.66 10.55 7.81
N THR A 81 -9.16 10.77 6.59
CA THR A 81 -9.10 9.75 5.55
C THR A 81 -8.21 8.58 5.96
N VAL A 82 -7.02 8.84 6.53
CA VAL A 82 -6.13 7.79 7.07
C VAL A 82 -6.87 6.95 8.12
N ASN A 83 -7.53 7.59 9.07
CA ASN A 83 -8.27 6.90 10.13
C ASN A 83 -9.44 6.07 9.58
N ARG A 84 -10.11 6.54 8.53
CA ARG A 84 -11.18 5.76 7.86
C ARG A 84 -10.61 4.50 7.21
N VAL A 85 -9.50 4.62 6.50
CA VAL A 85 -8.80 3.48 5.87
C VAL A 85 -8.36 2.49 6.95
N PHE A 86 -7.68 2.96 7.99
CA PHE A 86 -7.22 2.16 9.11
C PHE A 86 -8.36 1.36 9.77
N ARG A 87 -9.47 2.03 10.09
CA ARG A 87 -10.65 1.37 10.68
C ARG A 87 -11.25 0.32 9.76
N CYS A 88 -11.29 0.57 8.46
CA CYS A 88 -11.78 -0.40 7.48
C CYS A 88 -10.91 -1.66 7.50
N MET A 89 -9.58 -1.51 7.47
CA MET A 89 -8.63 -2.61 7.53
C MET A 89 -8.75 -3.39 8.85
N GLN A 90 -8.90 -2.69 9.98
CA GLN A 90 -9.14 -3.34 11.27
C GLN A 90 -10.44 -4.17 11.31
N LEU A 91 -11.54 -3.63 10.78
CA LEU A 91 -12.82 -4.33 10.72
C LEU A 91 -12.73 -5.61 9.88
N LEU A 92 -11.89 -5.60 8.85
CA LEU A 92 -11.60 -6.77 8.01
C LEU A 92 -10.54 -7.69 8.61
N GLN A 93 -9.97 -7.36 9.77
CA GLN A 93 -8.88 -8.09 10.44
C GLN A 93 -7.62 -8.21 9.58
N LEU A 94 -7.35 -7.19 8.76
CA LEU A 94 -6.16 -7.11 7.93
C LEU A 94 -5.03 -6.42 8.70
N PRO A 95 -3.79 -6.92 8.62
CA PRO A 95 -2.64 -6.27 9.24
C PRO A 95 -2.34 -4.95 8.54
N THR A 96 -2.05 -3.92 9.31
CA THR A 96 -1.68 -2.59 8.80
C THR A 96 -0.23 -2.23 9.08
N THR A 97 0.43 -2.99 9.95
CA THR A 97 1.80 -2.74 10.39
C THR A 97 2.63 -4.02 10.33
N SER A 98 3.96 -3.86 10.28
CA SER A 98 4.93 -4.94 10.46
C SER A 98 6.21 -4.35 11.02
N SER A 99 6.77 -4.98 12.06
CA SER A 99 8.07 -4.60 12.63
C SER A 99 9.24 -4.76 11.63
N HIS A 100 9.03 -5.50 10.55
CA HIS A 100 10.01 -5.71 9.48
C HIS A 100 10.00 -4.59 8.43
N LEU A 101 8.92 -3.82 8.33
CA LEU A 101 8.86 -2.64 7.46
C LEU A 101 9.61 -1.48 8.13
N GLN A 102 10.90 -1.42 7.89
CA GLN A 102 11.82 -0.41 8.43
C GLN A 102 12.39 0.46 7.30
N SER A 103 12.94 1.62 7.64
CA SER A 103 13.48 2.60 6.70
C SER A 103 14.42 2.02 5.66
N LYS A 104 15.34 1.13 6.08
CA LYS A 104 16.29 0.48 5.17
C LYS A 104 15.58 -0.38 4.12
N LEU A 105 14.59 -1.17 4.53
CA LEU A 105 13.80 -2.01 3.62
C LEU A 105 12.97 -1.12 2.71
N ALA A 106 12.31 -0.10 3.26
CA ALA A 106 11.50 0.82 2.49
C ALA A 106 12.32 1.57 1.42
N TRP A 107 13.52 2.04 1.77
CA TRP A 107 14.40 2.68 0.80
C TRP A 107 14.89 1.70 -0.28
N GLN A 108 15.27 0.48 0.10
CA GLN A 108 15.65 -0.55 -0.87
C GLN A 108 14.50 -0.86 -1.84
N SER A 109 13.26 -0.89 -1.36
CA SER A 109 12.07 -1.06 -2.22
C SER A 109 11.93 0.05 -3.27
N CYS A 110 12.23 1.30 -2.88
CA CYS A 110 12.25 2.42 -3.83
C CYS A 110 13.35 2.26 -4.88
N ILE A 111 14.54 1.78 -4.51
CA ILE A 111 15.65 1.49 -5.44
C ILE A 111 15.24 0.39 -6.42
N ASP A 112 14.70 -0.72 -5.90
CA ASP A 112 14.22 -1.84 -6.72
C ASP A 112 13.11 -1.38 -7.70
N ALA A 113 12.21 -0.50 -7.24
CA ALA A 113 11.17 0.06 -8.09
C ALA A 113 11.77 0.85 -9.27
N VAL A 114 12.82 1.66 -9.04
CA VAL A 114 13.53 2.39 -10.11
C VAL A 114 14.12 1.43 -11.13
N GLU A 115 14.74 0.33 -10.69
CA GLU A 115 15.33 -0.67 -11.58
C GLU A 115 14.29 -1.38 -12.45
N HIS A 116 13.14 -1.73 -11.86
CA HIS A 116 12.08 -2.47 -12.55
C HIS A 116 11.09 -1.59 -13.32
N ARG A 117 11.05 -0.27 -13.05
CA ARG A 117 10.10 0.67 -13.66
C ARG A 117 10.78 1.69 -14.58
N HIS A 118 11.76 1.25 -15.35
CA HIS A 118 12.45 2.05 -16.36
C HIS A 118 13.03 3.37 -15.82
N GLY A 119 13.72 3.32 -14.68
CA GLY A 119 14.48 4.44 -14.15
C GLY A 119 13.68 5.45 -13.31
N ALA A 120 12.43 5.15 -12.93
CA ALA A 120 11.62 5.99 -12.06
C ALA A 120 10.88 5.16 -11.00
N GLN A 121 10.64 5.72 -9.82
CA GLN A 121 9.98 5.00 -8.73
C GLN A 121 8.54 4.62 -9.07
N ARG A 122 7.77 5.53 -9.67
CA ARG A 122 6.36 5.36 -10.07
C ARG A 122 5.48 4.71 -8.99
N ILE A 123 5.56 5.27 -7.78
CA ILE A 123 4.83 4.76 -6.62
C ILE A 123 3.44 5.38 -6.61
N PRO A 124 2.36 4.58 -6.70
CA PRO A 124 1.01 5.11 -6.61
C PRO A 124 0.71 5.58 -5.19
N LEU A 125 0.27 6.82 -5.06
CA LEU A 125 -0.22 7.41 -3.82
C LEU A 125 -1.64 7.91 -4.02
N ILE A 126 -2.51 7.76 -3.02
CA ILE A 126 -3.88 8.24 -3.11
C ILE A 126 -3.95 9.77 -2.91
N THR A 127 -4.72 10.43 -3.75
CA THR A 127 -5.03 11.86 -3.64
C THR A 127 -6.43 12.10 -3.11
N GLU A 128 -7.32 11.15 -3.32
CA GLU A 128 -8.66 11.06 -2.78
C GLU A 128 -9.09 9.59 -2.77
N VAL A 129 -10.18 9.25 -2.07
CA VAL A 129 -10.75 7.89 -2.15
C VAL A 129 -11.26 7.62 -3.57
N GLY A 130 -10.59 6.71 -4.26
CA GLY A 130 -10.85 6.37 -5.66
C GLY A 130 -9.93 7.08 -6.66
N GLU A 131 -9.03 7.95 -6.21
CA GLU A 131 -8.08 8.66 -7.07
C GLU A 131 -6.64 8.46 -6.60
N SER A 132 -5.70 8.37 -7.53
CA SER A 132 -4.29 8.21 -7.25
C SER A 132 -3.40 8.96 -8.23
N VAL A 133 -2.16 9.19 -7.83
CA VAL A 133 -1.08 9.75 -8.66
C VAL A 133 0.18 8.91 -8.46
N CYS A 134 0.94 8.67 -9.52
CA CYS A 134 2.26 8.06 -9.39
C CYS A 134 3.31 9.13 -9.11
N VAL A 135 4.11 8.92 -8.05
CA VAL A 135 5.23 9.80 -7.67
C VAL A 135 6.56 9.10 -7.89
N SER A 136 7.63 9.87 -8.16
CA SER A 136 8.97 9.33 -8.43
C SER A 136 10.07 10.07 -7.66
N ASP A 137 9.69 10.75 -6.58
CA ASP A 137 10.55 11.63 -5.81
C ASP A 137 10.49 11.35 -4.29
N ILE A 138 10.11 10.12 -3.91
CA ILE A 138 10.13 9.67 -2.51
C ILE A 138 11.57 9.69 -2.00
N THR A 139 11.78 10.30 -0.85
CA THR A 139 13.09 10.45 -0.20
C THR A 139 13.23 9.57 1.04
N PRO A 140 14.48 9.25 1.47
CA PRO A 140 14.69 8.52 2.74
C PRO A 140 14.07 9.23 3.95
N ASP A 141 14.18 10.54 4.06
CA ASP A 141 13.61 11.32 5.18
C ASP A 141 12.07 11.21 5.23
N GLU A 142 11.43 11.11 4.08
CA GLU A 142 9.99 10.93 3.96
C GLU A 142 9.57 9.54 4.42
N LEU A 143 10.35 8.51 4.07
CA LEU A 143 10.15 7.15 4.53
C LEU A 143 10.34 7.02 6.04
N ASP A 144 11.37 7.67 6.60
CA ASP A 144 11.61 7.68 8.04
C ASP A 144 10.40 8.26 8.80
N ARG A 145 9.88 9.40 8.34
CA ARG A 145 8.68 10.01 8.92
C ARG A 145 7.44 9.14 8.79
N ALA A 146 7.31 8.43 7.67
CA ALA A 146 6.19 7.53 7.46
C ALA A 146 6.28 6.29 8.36
N ILE A 147 7.49 5.77 8.62
CA ILE A 147 7.73 4.68 9.57
C ILE A 147 7.42 5.14 11.01
N GLU A 148 7.88 6.31 11.42
CA GLU A 148 7.55 6.86 12.74
C GLU A 148 6.04 6.99 12.93
N LEU A 149 5.33 7.48 11.90
CA LEU A 149 3.87 7.58 11.93
C LEU A 149 3.21 6.20 11.99
N LEU A 150 3.71 5.23 11.22
CA LEU A 150 3.22 3.84 11.22
C LEU A 150 3.30 3.21 12.62
N GLN A 151 4.39 3.46 13.36
CA GLN A 151 4.57 2.96 14.72
C GLN A 151 3.50 3.48 15.70
N THR A 152 2.96 4.68 15.48
CA THR A 152 1.86 5.20 16.32
C THR A 152 0.58 4.38 16.15
N PHE A 153 0.33 3.86 14.95
CA PHE A 153 -0.80 2.97 14.68
C PHE A 153 -0.59 1.55 15.24
N ASP A 154 0.65 1.10 15.32
CA ASP A 154 1.00 -0.20 15.92
C ASP A 154 0.69 -0.21 17.43
N HIS A 155 1.04 0.88 18.15
CA HIS A 155 0.69 1.03 19.56
C HIS A 155 -0.84 1.05 19.81
N ILE A 156 -1.61 1.66 18.91
CA ILE A 156 -3.09 1.63 18.99
C ILE A 156 -3.61 0.19 18.90
N MET A 157 -2.96 -0.67 18.08
CA MET A 157 -3.32 -2.08 17.94
C MET A 157 -2.94 -2.91 19.15
N SER A 158 -1.81 -2.60 19.80
CA SER A 158 -1.29 -3.35 20.96
C SER A 158 -2.05 -3.03 22.26
N GLY A 159 -2.86 -1.97 22.27
CA GLY A 159 -3.60 -1.53 23.46
C GLY A 159 -2.72 -0.91 24.55
N GLU A 160 -1.51 -0.46 24.20
CA GLU A 160 -0.59 0.28 25.06
C GLU A 160 -0.75 1.79 24.97
#